data_54771bba60ef571dabe5a4df9316f57b
#
_entry.id   54771bba60ef571dabe5a4df9316f57b
#
_cell.length_a   1.000
_cell.length_b   1.000
_cell.length_c   1.000
_cell.angle_alpha   90.00
_cell.angle_beta   90.00
_cell.angle_gamma   90.00
#
_symmetry.space_group_name_H-M   'P 1'
#
loop_
_entity.id
_entity.type
_entity.pdbx_description
1 polymer ?
#
loop_
_entity_poly.entity_id
_entity_poly.type
_entity_poly.pdbx_seq_one_letter_code
_entity_poly.pdbx_strand_id
1 'polypeptide(L)'
;RFENANDLMVQTLPWEIAILTQLDINTIQNYLLNRGKQDIEELAEIKSHSSEKPELIHTILEIVDSNLSNPNLSVVFLAGEVHLSVNYLRSIFKENTGDSLSNYIIQKKLELICHLLADTNTSLQDISDQLGFSTKNYFFTFFKKHMGTTPNEYRKEKKQNAQ
;
A
#
# COMPACT_ATOMS: atom_id res chain seq x y z
N ARG A 1 -14.82 19.72 38.15
CA ARG A 1 -15.02 21.03 37.49
C ARG A 1 -13.70 21.34 36.79
N PHE A 2 -13.63 21.18 35.50
CA PHE A 2 -12.46 21.56 34.72
C PHE A 2 -12.51 23.08 34.53
N GLU A 3 -11.48 23.78 34.96
CA GLU A 3 -11.47 25.24 34.95
C GLU A 3 -11.00 25.83 33.59
N ASN A 4 -10.44 25.00 32.69
CA ASN A 4 -10.01 25.44 31.33
C ASN A 4 -9.96 24.31 30.32
N ALA A 5 -10.23 24.61 29.05
CA ALA A 5 -10.10 23.68 27.92
C ALA A 5 -8.67 23.10 27.77
N ASN A 6 -7.65 23.78 28.33
CA ASN A 6 -6.29 23.29 28.38
C ASN A 6 -6.12 22.05 29.29
N ASP A 7 -6.90 21.91 30.37
CA ASP A 7 -6.79 20.76 31.27
C ASP A 7 -7.27 19.45 30.64
N LEU A 8 -8.19 19.52 29.69
CA LEU A 8 -8.67 18.33 28.96
C LEU A 8 -7.63 17.80 27.96
N MET A 9 -6.86 18.68 27.31
CA MET A 9 -5.82 18.26 26.36
C MET A 9 -4.64 17.59 27.06
N VAL A 10 -4.29 18.01 28.27
CA VAL A 10 -3.14 17.46 29.03
C VAL A 10 -3.38 16.01 29.47
N GLN A 11 -4.64 15.57 29.63
CA GLN A 11 -4.94 14.21 30.09
C GLN A 11 -5.03 13.15 28.99
N THR A 12 -5.13 13.54 27.71
CA THR A 12 -5.38 12.58 26.61
C THR A 12 -4.16 12.17 25.79
N LEU A 13 -3.00 12.85 25.93
CA LEU A 13 -1.82 12.60 25.07
C LEU A 13 -0.49 12.68 25.85
N PRO A 14 -0.15 11.68 26.71
CA PRO A 14 1.00 11.78 27.61
C PRO A 14 2.37 11.86 26.92
N TRP A 15 2.56 11.25 25.73
CA TRP A 15 3.84 11.20 25.05
C TRP A 15 4.05 12.37 24.05
N GLU A 16 2.98 12.88 23.45
CA GLU A 16 3.05 14.07 22.60
C GLU A 16 3.32 15.34 23.45
N ILE A 17 2.85 15.37 24.68
CA ILE A 17 3.09 16.50 25.62
C ILE A 17 4.56 16.60 26.02
N ALA A 18 5.26 15.47 26.19
CA ALA A 18 6.69 15.49 26.52
C ALA A 18 7.57 16.14 25.42
N ILE A 19 7.12 16.05 24.18
CA ILE A 19 7.77 16.71 23.03
C ILE A 19 7.35 18.17 22.96
N LEU A 20 6.10 18.48 23.26
CA LEU A 20 5.51 19.81 23.15
C LEU A 20 5.93 20.78 24.28
N THR A 21 6.38 20.29 25.42
CA THR A 21 6.90 21.14 26.53
C THR A 21 8.18 21.89 26.19
N GLN A 22 8.84 21.54 25.09
CA GLN A 22 10.01 22.26 24.58
C GLN A 22 9.72 23.16 23.37
N LEU A 23 8.46 23.20 22.89
CA LEU A 23 8.04 23.98 21.73
C LEU A 23 7.27 25.24 22.20
N ASP A 24 7.45 26.36 21.49
CA ASP A 24 6.68 27.55 21.75
C ASP A 24 5.19 27.39 21.33
N ILE A 25 4.32 28.22 21.90
CA ILE A 25 2.87 28.21 21.65
C ILE A 25 2.52 28.34 20.15
N ASN A 26 3.30 29.09 19.39
CA ASN A 26 3.05 29.29 17.95
C ASN A 26 3.34 28.00 17.16
N THR A 27 4.37 27.26 17.55
CA THR A 27 4.70 25.96 16.95
C THR A 27 3.60 24.92 17.24
N ILE A 28 3.08 24.91 18.47
CA ILE A 28 1.96 24.01 18.85
C ILE A 28 0.67 24.37 18.09
N GLN A 29 0.35 25.66 17.98
CA GLN A 29 -0.82 26.12 17.22
C GLN A 29 -0.71 25.78 15.73
N ASN A 30 0.46 25.98 15.11
CA ASN A 30 0.69 25.62 13.72
C ASN A 30 0.59 24.11 13.48
N TYR A 31 1.11 23.29 14.41
CA TYR A 31 0.98 21.84 14.33
C TYR A 31 -0.49 21.39 14.39
N LEU A 32 -1.27 21.91 15.34
CA LEU A 32 -2.70 21.59 15.50
C LEU A 32 -3.54 22.09 14.30
N LEU A 33 -3.24 23.27 13.79
CA LEU A 33 -3.92 23.82 12.61
C LEU A 33 -3.62 23.02 11.34
N ASN A 34 -2.38 22.57 11.16
CA ASN A 34 -2.00 21.74 10.01
C ASN A 34 -2.62 20.35 10.10
N ARG A 35 -2.68 19.75 11.31
CA ARG A 35 -3.36 18.46 11.53
C ARG A 35 -4.86 18.57 11.27
N GLY A 36 -5.51 19.62 11.79
CA GLY A 36 -6.92 19.87 11.53
C GLY A 36 -7.25 20.13 10.05
N LYS A 37 -6.35 20.76 9.29
CA LYS A 37 -6.51 20.91 7.84
C LYS A 37 -6.43 19.57 7.11
N GLN A 38 -5.47 18.71 7.48
CA GLN A 38 -5.35 17.37 6.90
C GLN A 38 -6.60 16.51 7.18
N ASP A 39 -7.13 16.56 8.41
CA ASP A 39 -8.35 15.85 8.78
C ASP A 39 -9.57 16.36 8.00
N ILE A 40 -9.66 17.69 7.75
CA ILE A 40 -10.74 18.30 6.97
C ILE A 40 -10.62 17.94 5.48
N GLU A 41 -9.41 17.94 4.91
CA GLU A 41 -9.16 17.54 3.54
C GLU A 41 -9.51 16.05 3.34
N GLU A 42 -9.12 15.17 4.28
CA GLU A 42 -9.48 13.75 4.25
C GLU A 42 -11.00 13.54 4.33
N LEU A 43 -11.70 14.28 5.20
CA LEU A 43 -13.18 14.25 5.29
C LEU A 43 -13.87 14.79 4.03
N ALA A 44 -13.28 15.78 3.37
CA ALA A 44 -13.80 16.32 2.10
C ALA A 44 -13.62 15.32 0.95
N GLU A 45 -12.48 14.62 0.89
CA GLU A 45 -12.25 13.53 -0.06
C GLU A 45 -13.26 12.39 0.14
N ILE A 46 -13.48 11.95 1.39
CA ILE A 46 -14.48 10.91 1.73
C ILE A 46 -15.88 11.29 1.26
N LYS A 47 -16.29 12.55 1.43
CA LYS A 47 -17.62 13.03 1.00
C LYS A 47 -17.78 13.13 -0.52
N SER A 48 -16.74 13.58 -1.22
CA SER A 48 -16.80 13.77 -2.68
C SER A 48 -16.87 12.44 -3.45
N HIS A 49 -16.28 11.37 -2.91
CA HIS A 49 -16.20 10.05 -3.57
C HIS A 49 -17.21 9.01 -3.07
N SER A 50 -18.16 9.39 -2.20
CA SER A 50 -19.09 8.43 -1.60
C SER A 50 -20.04 7.74 -2.62
N SER A 51 -20.33 8.37 -3.75
CA SER A 51 -21.17 7.81 -4.84
C SER A 51 -20.38 7.06 -5.91
N GLU A 52 -19.04 7.24 -5.98
CA GLU A 52 -18.16 6.73 -7.04
C GLU A 52 -17.24 5.59 -6.54
N LYS A 53 -17.44 5.12 -5.30
CA LYS A 53 -16.57 4.12 -4.67
C LYS A 53 -16.34 2.84 -5.49
N PRO A 54 -17.36 2.21 -6.10
CA PRO A 54 -17.14 0.98 -6.88
C PRO A 54 -16.32 1.22 -8.15
N GLU A 55 -16.55 2.35 -8.82
CA GLU A 55 -15.84 2.73 -10.04
C GLU A 55 -14.37 3.07 -9.76
N LEU A 56 -14.10 3.76 -8.65
CA LEU A 56 -12.76 4.03 -8.18
C LEU A 56 -11.98 2.72 -7.86
N ILE A 57 -12.63 1.77 -7.19
CA ILE A 57 -11.99 0.45 -6.92
C ILE A 57 -11.66 -0.25 -8.23
N HIS A 58 -12.58 -0.26 -9.20
CA HIS A 58 -12.33 -0.85 -10.52
C HIS A 58 -11.12 -0.20 -11.20
N THR A 59 -11.04 1.13 -11.20
CA THR A 59 -9.90 1.88 -11.75
C THR A 59 -8.58 1.49 -11.06
N ILE A 60 -8.57 1.37 -9.72
CA ILE A 60 -7.37 0.95 -8.96
C ILE A 60 -6.93 -0.45 -9.39
N LEU A 61 -7.86 -1.40 -9.55
CA LEU A 61 -7.56 -2.77 -9.98
C LEU A 61 -6.95 -2.79 -11.38
N GLU A 62 -7.51 -2.02 -12.32
CA GLU A 62 -6.98 -1.89 -13.69
C GLU A 62 -5.58 -1.27 -13.72
N ILE A 63 -5.33 -0.23 -12.90
CA ILE A 63 -4.00 0.38 -12.80
C ILE A 63 -3.00 -0.63 -12.23
N VAL A 64 -3.37 -1.42 -11.22
CA VAL A 64 -2.49 -2.47 -10.69
C VAL A 64 -2.16 -3.49 -11.76
N ASP A 65 -3.16 -4.04 -12.45
CA ASP A 65 -2.98 -5.08 -13.47
C ASP A 65 -2.11 -4.58 -14.66
N SER A 66 -2.29 -3.32 -15.05
CA SER A 66 -1.50 -2.70 -16.12
C SER A 66 -0.06 -2.35 -15.70
N ASN A 67 0.23 -2.28 -14.41
CA ASN A 67 1.53 -1.85 -13.88
C ASN A 67 2.30 -2.93 -13.13
N LEU A 68 1.96 -4.22 -13.27
CA LEU A 68 2.64 -5.31 -12.55
C LEU A 68 4.14 -5.39 -12.86
N SER A 69 4.55 -4.96 -14.06
CA SER A 69 5.95 -4.88 -14.50
C SER A 69 6.66 -3.59 -14.06
N ASN A 70 5.94 -2.63 -13.49
CA ASN A 70 6.52 -1.37 -13.04
C ASN A 70 7.27 -1.57 -11.71
N PRO A 71 8.59 -1.28 -11.61
CA PRO A 71 9.34 -1.41 -10.37
C PRO A 71 8.86 -0.46 -9.25
N ASN A 72 8.22 0.65 -9.64
CA ASN A 72 7.71 1.65 -8.70
C ASN A 72 6.27 1.38 -8.24
N LEU A 73 5.63 0.31 -8.72
CA LEU A 73 4.27 -0.04 -8.32
C LEU A 73 4.18 -0.20 -6.80
N SER A 74 3.47 0.70 -6.17
CA SER A 74 3.28 0.79 -4.72
C SER A 74 1.98 1.51 -4.41
N VAL A 75 1.54 1.47 -3.15
CA VAL A 75 0.36 2.24 -2.72
C VAL A 75 0.55 3.74 -2.92
N VAL A 76 1.79 4.24 -2.77
CA VAL A 76 2.12 5.66 -3.01
C VAL A 76 1.98 6.02 -4.48
N PHE A 77 2.47 5.15 -5.39
CA PHE A 77 2.30 5.31 -6.82
C PHE A 77 0.82 5.36 -7.20
N LEU A 78 0.03 4.40 -6.74
CA LEU A 78 -1.41 4.34 -7.02
C LEU A 78 -2.17 5.56 -6.48
N ALA A 79 -1.82 6.03 -5.28
CA ALA A 79 -2.41 7.24 -4.71
C ALA A 79 -2.16 8.48 -5.59
N GLY A 80 -0.97 8.58 -6.18
CA GLY A 80 -0.65 9.61 -7.16
C GLY A 80 -1.48 9.51 -8.44
N GLU A 81 -1.65 8.29 -8.99
CA GLU A 81 -2.40 8.06 -10.22
C GLU A 81 -3.90 8.41 -10.07
N VAL A 82 -4.49 8.11 -8.91
CA VAL A 82 -5.91 8.40 -8.65
C VAL A 82 -6.12 9.73 -7.90
N HIS A 83 -5.08 10.52 -7.69
CA HIS A 83 -5.13 11.82 -7.00
C HIS A 83 -5.76 11.78 -5.61
N LEU A 84 -5.47 10.73 -4.83
CA LEU A 84 -5.97 10.55 -3.47
C LEU A 84 -4.84 10.50 -2.44
N SER A 85 -5.17 10.80 -1.18
CA SER A 85 -4.22 10.54 -0.10
C SER A 85 -3.98 9.04 0.09
N VAL A 86 -2.75 8.66 0.48
CA VAL A 86 -2.37 7.25 0.72
C VAL A 86 -3.26 6.61 1.80
N ASN A 87 -3.62 7.37 2.83
CA ASN A 87 -4.45 6.88 3.93
C ASN A 87 -5.88 6.60 3.47
N TYR A 88 -6.47 7.52 2.71
CA TYR A 88 -7.80 7.35 2.15
C TYR A 88 -7.85 6.17 1.18
N LEU A 89 -6.88 6.06 0.27
CA LEU A 89 -6.78 4.94 -0.67
C LEU A 89 -6.73 3.58 0.04
N ARG A 90 -5.92 3.47 1.12
CA ARG A 90 -5.84 2.24 1.93
C ARG A 90 -7.16 1.89 2.59
N SER A 91 -7.84 2.89 3.16
CA SER A 91 -9.12 2.71 3.86
C SER A 91 -10.20 2.24 2.91
N ILE A 92 -10.42 3.00 1.82
CA ILE A 92 -11.48 2.69 0.84
C ILE A 92 -11.24 1.33 0.16
N PHE A 93 -9.99 0.99 -0.17
CA PHE A 93 -9.68 -0.30 -0.77
C PHE A 93 -10.01 -1.45 0.18
N LYS A 94 -9.55 -1.36 1.44
CA LYS A 94 -9.82 -2.38 2.46
C LYS A 94 -11.30 -2.53 2.78
N GLU A 95 -12.04 -1.41 2.87
CA GLU A 95 -13.50 -1.43 3.12
C GLU A 95 -14.27 -2.15 2.00
N ASN A 96 -13.85 -1.99 0.75
CA ASN A 96 -14.58 -2.53 -0.39
C ASN A 96 -14.11 -3.95 -0.79
N THR A 97 -12.86 -4.31 -0.54
CA THR A 97 -12.30 -5.61 -0.96
C THR A 97 -12.06 -6.58 0.20
N GLY A 98 -12.05 -6.09 1.44
CA GLY A 98 -11.72 -6.87 2.63
C GLY A 98 -10.22 -7.08 2.87
N ASP A 99 -9.36 -6.78 1.89
CA ASP A 99 -7.90 -6.97 2.00
C ASP A 99 -7.14 -5.63 1.85
N SER A 100 -5.88 -5.63 2.26
CA SER A 100 -5.03 -4.46 2.09
C SER A 100 -4.54 -4.34 0.63
N LEU A 101 -4.49 -3.11 0.11
CA LEU A 101 -3.99 -2.85 -1.24
C LEU A 101 -2.54 -3.35 -1.44
N SER A 102 -1.71 -3.30 -0.40
CA SER A 102 -0.35 -3.86 -0.46
C SER A 102 -0.34 -5.37 -0.66
N ASN A 103 -1.20 -6.10 0.05
CA ASN A 103 -1.35 -7.55 -0.13
C ASN A 103 -1.88 -7.88 -1.51
N TYR A 104 -2.86 -7.13 -1.99
CA TYR A 104 -3.42 -7.33 -3.33
C TYR A 104 -2.33 -7.20 -4.42
N ILE A 105 -1.49 -6.16 -4.37
CA ILE A 105 -0.36 -5.99 -5.30
C ILE A 105 0.60 -7.19 -5.23
N ILE A 106 0.92 -7.66 -4.01
CA ILE A 106 1.80 -8.81 -3.82
C ILE A 106 1.18 -10.07 -4.43
N GLN A 107 -0.10 -10.34 -4.18
CA GLN A 107 -0.80 -11.50 -4.72
C GLN A 107 -0.83 -11.47 -6.25
N LYS A 108 -1.16 -10.34 -6.86
CA LYS A 108 -1.16 -10.18 -8.32
C LYS A 108 0.22 -10.40 -8.95
N LYS A 109 1.27 -9.87 -8.32
CA LYS A 109 2.65 -10.16 -8.77
C LYS A 109 2.99 -11.64 -8.65
N LEU A 110 2.60 -12.30 -7.56
CA LEU A 110 2.83 -13.74 -7.38
C LEU A 110 2.06 -14.59 -8.39
N GLU A 111 0.80 -14.27 -8.67
CA GLU A 111 0.01 -14.94 -9.70
C GLU A 111 0.72 -14.91 -11.05
N LEU A 112 1.18 -13.73 -11.47
CA LEU A 112 1.90 -13.55 -12.73
C LEU A 112 3.24 -14.31 -12.74
N ILE A 113 3.99 -14.28 -11.63
CA ILE A 113 5.24 -15.05 -11.50
C ILE A 113 4.95 -16.55 -11.61
N CYS A 114 3.95 -17.07 -10.92
CA CYS A 114 3.58 -18.46 -10.95
C CYS A 114 3.17 -18.92 -12.36
N HIS A 115 2.40 -18.10 -13.07
CA HIS A 115 2.05 -18.34 -14.47
C HIS A 115 3.29 -18.41 -15.36
N LEU A 116 4.19 -17.43 -15.30
CA LEU A 116 5.41 -17.42 -16.08
C LEU A 116 6.34 -18.59 -15.76
N LEU A 117 6.39 -19.03 -14.50
CA LEU A 117 7.19 -20.18 -14.07
C LEU A 117 6.64 -21.50 -14.56
N ALA A 118 5.31 -21.67 -14.57
CA ALA A 118 4.64 -22.91 -14.93
C ALA A 118 4.53 -23.07 -16.46
N ASP A 119 4.08 -22.04 -17.13
CA ASP A 119 3.58 -22.14 -18.52
C ASP A 119 4.61 -21.71 -19.57
N THR A 120 5.76 -21.16 -19.14
CA THR A 120 6.80 -20.71 -20.06
C THR A 120 8.16 -21.34 -19.78
N ASN A 121 9.05 -21.28 -20.80
CA ASN A 121 10.47 -21.61 -20.65
C ASN A 121 11.34 -20.37 -20.40
N THR A 122 10.72 -19.22 -20.13
CA THR A 122 11.41 -17.95 -19.86
C THR A 122 12.42 -18.10 -18.71
N SER A 123 13.61 -17.55 -18.88
CA SER A 123 14.63 -17.65 -17.84
C SER A 123 14.21 -16.90 -16.55
N LEU A 124 14.71 -17.33 -15.40
CA LEU A 124 14.41 -16.65 -14.14
C LEU A 124 14.95 -15.21 -14.10
N GLN A 125 16.00 -14.93 -14.89
CA GLN A 125 16.52 -13.59 -15.05
C GLN A 125 15.52 -12.73 -15.83
N ASP A 126 15.05 -13.23 -16.96
CA ASP A 126 14.09 -12.49 -17.80
C ASP A 126 12.76 -12.23 -17.06
N ILE A 127 12.27 -13.22 -16.27
CA ILE A 127 11.09 -13.02 -15.42
C ILE A 127 11.35 -11.93 -14.38
N SER A 128 12.51 -11.94 -13.72
CA SER A 128 12.89 -10.91 -12.75
C SER A 128 12.92 -9.52 -13.38
N ASP A 129 13.52 -9.40 -14.56
CA ASP A 129 13.66 -8.13 -15.28
C ASP A 129 12.31 -7.64 -15.82
N GLN A 130 11.50 -8.54 -16.41
CA GLN A 130 10.16 -8.24 -16.91
C GLN A 130 9.22 -7.71 -15.82
N LEU A 131 9.36 -8.19 -14.58
CA LEU A 131 8.52 -7.79 -13.45
C LEU A 131 9.11 -6.64 -12.62
N GLY A 132 10.17 -6.01 -13.12
CA GLY A 132 10.77 -4.83 -12.52
C GLY A 132 11.45 -5.07 -11.18
N PHE A 133 11.93 -6.29 -10.92
CA PHE A 133 12.73 -6.54 -9.73
C PHE A 133 14.13 -5.95 -9.90
N SER A 134 14.58 -5.18 -8.91
CA SER A 134 15.88 -4.50 -8.95
C SER A 134 17.07 -5.47 -9.05
N THR A 135 16.93 -6.68 -8.54
CA THR A 135 17.93 -7.75 -8.63
C THR A 135 17.28 -9.12 -8.62
N LYS A 136 17.91 -10.10 -9.26
CA LYS A 136 17.52 -11.50 -9.21
C LYS A 136 17.45 -12.04 -7.77
N ASN A 137 18.39 -11.63 -6.90
CA ASN A 137 18.37 -12.04 -5.50
C ASN A 137 17.14 -11.54 -4.77
N TYR A 138 16.71 -10.30 -5.04
CA TYR A 138 15.49 -9.76 -4.47
C TYR A 138 14.25 -10.52 -4.96
N PHE A 139 14.16 -10.84 -6.26
CA PHE A 139 13.12 -11.70 -6.82
C PHE A 139 13.03 -13.05 -6.11
N PHE A 140 14.18 -13.74 -5.92
CA PHE A 140 14.22 -15.03 -5.21
C PHE A 140 13.75 -14.91 -3.76
N THR A 141 14.21 -13.88 -3.05
CA THR A 141 13.84 -13.65 -1.65
C THR A 141 12.34 -13.31 -1.52
N PHE A 142 11.84 -12.47 -2.42
CA PHE A 142 10.43 -12.11 -2.49
C PHE A 142 9.56 -13.36 -2.71
N PHE A 143 9.86 -14.14 -3.75
CA PHE A 143 9.08 -15.34 -4.07
C PHE A 143 9.12 -16.36 -2.93
N LYS A 144 10.31 -16.68 -2.41
CA LYS A 144 10.46 -17.63 -1.31
C LYS A 144 9.73 -17.17 -0.04
N LYS A 145 9.75 -15.89 0.26
CA LYS A 145 9.06 -15.32 1.44
C LYS A 145 7.54 -15.57 1.37
N HIS A 146 6.94 -15.45 0.19
CA HIS A 146 5.49 -15.51 0.04
C HIS A 146 4.98 -16.91 -0.35
N MET A 147 5.78 -17.69 -1.08
CA MET A 147 5.40 -19.03 -1.57
C MET A 147 6.00 -20.18 -0.76
N GLY A 148 6.95 -19.89 0.15
CA GLY A 148 7.63 -20.91 0.96
C GLY A 148 8.70 -21.72 0.22
N THR A 149 8.75 -21.65 -1.11
CA THR A 149 9.67 -22.39 -1.99
C THR A 149 10.41 -21.43 -2.93
N THR A 150 11.52 -21.89 -3.52
CA THR A 150 12.24 -21.07 -4.52
C THR A 150 11.57 -21.12 -5.89
N PRO A 151 11.78 -20.10 -6.76
CA PRO A 151 11.26 -20.13 -8.13
C PRO A 151 11.70 -21.37 -8.94
N ASN A 152 12.92 -21.86 -8.71
CA ASN A 152 13.42 -23.07 -9.38
C ASN A 152 12.67 -24.34 -8.94
N GLU A 153 12.48 -24.50 -7.64
CA GLU A 153 11.76 -25.64 -7.06
C GLU A 153 10.31 -25.63 -7.53
N TYR A 154 9.65 -24.48 -7.47
CA TYR A 154 8.28 -24.30 -7.94
C TYR A 154 8.12 -24.70 -9.43
N ARG A 155 9.02 -24.20 -10.29
CA ARG A 155 9.02 -24.56 -11.72
C ARG A 155 9.17 -26.06 -11.94
N LYS A 156 10.10 -26.68 -11.22
CA LYS A 156 10.36 -28.12 -11.34
C LYS A 156 9.13 -28.94 -10.94
N GLU A 157 8.53 -28.60 -9.82
CA GLU A 157 7.31 -29.26 -9.32
C GLU A 157 6.14 -29.16 -10.31
N LYS A 158 5.88 -27.95 -10.83
CA LYS A 158 4.79 -27.78 -11.81
C LYS A 158 5.00 -28.53 -13.10
N LYS A 159 6.23 -28.60 -13.61
CA LYS A 159 6.55 -29.37 -14.83
C LYS A 159 6.47 -30.88 -14.61
N GLN A 160 6.75 -31.38 -13.42
CA GLN A 160 6.59 -32.80 -13.10
C GLN A 160 5.11 -33.20 -12.98
N ASN A 161 4.27 -32.33 -12.48
CA ASN A 161 2.84 -32.60 -12.32
C ASN A 161 2.01 -32.42 -13.62
N ALA A 162 2.62 -31.89 -14.67
CA ALA A 162 1.99 -31.67 -15.98
C ALA A 162 2.29 -32.83 -16.98
N GLN A 163 3.08 -33.84 -16.58
CA GLN A 163 3.37 -35.06 -17.34
C GLN A 163 2.50 -36.22 -16.85
#